data_aa3efeab1ce923b6064683775e2e47e2
#
_entry.id   aa3efeab1ce923b6064683775e2e47e2
#
_cell.length_a   1.000
_cell.length_b   1.000
_cell.length_c   1.000
_cell.angle_alpha   90.00
_cell.angle_beta   90.00
_cell.angle_gamma   90.00
#
_symmetry.space_group_name_H-M   'P 1'
#
loop_
_entity.id
_entity.type
_entity.pdbx_description
1 polymer ?
#
loop_
_entity_poly.entity_id
_entity_poly.type
_entity_poly.pdbx_seq_one_letter_code
_entity_poly.pdbx_strand_id
1 'polypeptide(L)'
;MKHFITFMTQQNRLDDKDYKNVDNVERLENDFKTSFPILIPMSNTCSEGEKVKITVINTNDPNGNGKKNYQKFLSQLEERAKIVGFSYQIKDIEVEFEENSAKQMKLFEDIIDTFEENDVIIGDITYGNKPSPIVLLMALSYADRFCKNTFVDMLVYGGVSHGEVENCFISDVTSLFYMNSIINRLSFMEPSDPLSTIKKMIKR
;
A
#
# COMPACT_ATOMS: atom_id res chain seq x y z
N MET A 1 -4.15 15.71 -0.29
CA MET A 1 -2.79 15.52 0.31
C MET A 1 -2.29 14.14 -0.12
N LYS A 2 -0.95 13.90 -0.25
CA LYS A 2 -0.48 12.51 -0.41
C LYS A 2 -0.72 11.73 0.88
N HIS A 3 -1.33 10.56 0.73
CA HIS A 3 -1.70 9.68 1.82
C HIS A 3 -1.12 8.28 1.57
N PHE A 4 -0.10 7.90 2.32
CA PHE A 4 0.55 6.60 2.25
C PHE A 4 -0.09 5.65 3.25
N ILE A 5 -0.34 4.39 2.84
CA ILE A 5 -0.94 3.37 3.70
C ILE A 5 -0.11 2.10 3.62
N THR A 6 0.33 1.59 4.76
CA THR A 6 1.16 0.38 4.83
C THR A 6 0.86 -0.46 6.05
N PHE A 7 1.12 -1.76 5.93
CA PHE A 7 1.05 -2.71 7.03
C PHE A 7 2.44 -2.99 7.59
N MET A 8 2.52 -3.15 8.90
CA MET A 8 3.76 -3.61 9.54
C MET A 8 3.85 -5.13 9.49
N THR A 9 5.03 -5.61 9.18
CA THR A 9 5.33 -7.04 9.21
C THR A 9 5.56 -7.55 10.61
N GLN A 10 5.15 -8.81 10.84
CA GLN A 10 5.39 -9.54 12.09
C GLN A 10 6.59 -10.49 12.00
N GLN A 11 7.39 -10.39 10.94
CA GLN A 11 8.58 -11.21 10.76
C GLN A 11 9.58 -10.96 11.89
N ASN A 12 10.11 -12.05 12.47
CA ASN A 12 11.11 -11.95 13.55
C ASN A 12 12.44 -11.37 13.03
N ARG A 13 12.83 -11.74 11.81
CA ARG A 13 14.02 -11.21 11.16
C ARG A 13 13.59 -10.40 9.94
N LEU A 14 13.95 -9.13 9.95
CA LEU A 14 13.64 -8.19 8.88
C LEU A 14 14.92 -7.50 8.44
N ASP A 15 15.47 -7.97 7.33
CA ASP A 15 16.69 -7.43 6.72
C ASP A 15 16.35 -6.35 5.68
N ASP A 16 17.22 -5.36 5.53
CA ASP A 16 17.12 -4.36 4.48
C ASP A 16 17.47 -4.99 3.13
N LYS A 17 16.62 -4.78 2.16
CA LYS A 17 16.68 -5.41 0.84
C LYS A 17 16.84 -4.35 -0.25
N ASP A 18 17.51 -4.74 -1.30
CA ASP A 18 17.60 -3.99 -2.54
C ASP A 18 16.46 -4.47 -3.46
N TYR A 19 15.40 -3.66 -3.58
CA TYR A 19 14.25 -4.00 -4.39
C TYR A 19 14.43 -3.56 -5.84
N LYS A 20 14.38 -4.51 -6.77
CA LYS A 20 14.43 -4.22 -8.21
C LYS A 20 13.06 -3.83 -8.72
N ASN A 21 12.98 -2.71 -9.41
CA ASN A 21 11.79 -2.28 -10.13
C ASN A 21 11.56 -3.20 -11.34
N VAL A 22 10.50 -4.03 -11.28
CA VAL A 22 10.23 -5.01 -12.35
C VAL A 22 9.28 -4.49 -13.44
N ASP A 23 8.61 -3.37 -13.20
CA ASP A 23 7.64 -2.80 -14.14
C ASP A 23 8.20 -1.59 -14.92
N ASN A 24 9.45 -1.19 -14.66
CA ASN A 24 10.10 -0.01 -15.22
C ASN A 24 9.29 1.29 -14.98
N VAL A 25 8.69 1.39 -13.80
CA VAL A 25 7.96 2.59 -13.35
C VAL A 25 8.94 3.53 -12.67
N GLU A 26 9.19 4.72 -13.20
CA GLU A 26 10.16 5.69 -12.69
C GLU A 26 10.02 5.93 -11.17
N ARG A 27 8.79 6.01 -10.68
CA ARG A 27 8.49 6.21 -9.26
C ARG A 27 8.85 5.03 -8.35
N LEU A 28 9.27 3.89 -8.91
CA LEU A 28 9.75 2.69 -8.20
C LEU A 28 11.24 2.43 -8.39
N GLU A 29 11.96 3.35 -9.04
CA GLU A 29 13.42 3.30 -9.08
C GLU A 29 14.00 3.41 -7.65
N ASN A 30 15.05 2.64 -7.38
CA ASN A 30 15.58 2.52 -6.03
C ASN A 30 17.11 2.48 -6.02
N ASP A 31 17.69 3.36 -5.22
CA ASP A 31 19.14 3.49 -4.99
C ASP A 31 19.56 3.24 -3.53
N PHE A 32 18.60 2.79 -2.70
CA PHE A 32 18.84 2.50 -1.27
C PHE A 32 18.22 1.16 -0.86
N LYS A 33 18.73 0.59 0.23
CA LYS A 33 18.16 -0.62 0.83
C LYS A 33 17.12 -0.26 1.89
N THR A 34 16.02 -0.97 1.89
CA THR A 34 14.95 -0.79 2.88
C THR A 34 14.30 -2.12 3.24
N SER A 35 13.73 -2.19 4.41
CA SER A 35 12.84 -3.28 4.79
C SER A 35 11.38 -3.02 4.39
N PHE A 36 11.05 -1.80 3.96
CA PHE A 36 9.66 -1.37 3.75
C PHE A 36 9.49 -0.79 2.35
N PRO A 37 8.92 -1.56 1.39
CA PRO A 37 8.78 -1.13 0.00
C PRO A 37 8.08 0.21 -0.18
N ILE A 38 7.13 0.57 0.68
CA ILE A 38 6.42 1.87 0.62
C ILE A 38 7.36 3.08 0.67
N LEU A 39 8.54 2.96 1.29
CA LEU A 39 9.51 4.06 1.37
C LEU A 39 10.11 4.43 0.01
N ILE A 40 10.06 3.51 -0.98
CA ILE A 40 10.56 3.76 -2.34
C ILE A 40 9.67 4.78 -3.06
N PRO A 41 8.37 4.52 -3.31
CA PRO A 41 7.52 5.54 -3.92
C PRO A 41 7.37 6.79 -3.06
N MET A 42 7.48 6.68 -1.73
CA MET A 42 7.47 7.84 -0.85
C MET A 42 8.66 8.76 -1.14
N SER A 43 9.88 8.20 -1.25
CA SER A 43 11.09 8.97 -1.57
C SER A 43 11.05 9.60 -2.96
N ASN A 44 10.41 8.91 -3.94
CA ASN A 44 10.42 9.35 -5.33
C ASN A 44 9.25 10.27 -5.71
N THR A 45 8.21 10.31 -4.89
CA THR A 45 7.01 11.11 -5.18
C THR A 45 6.86 12.33 -4.28
N CYS A 46 7.46 12.32 -3.09
CA CYS A 46 7.43 13.50 -2.20
C CYS A 46 8.41 14.57 -2.66
N SER A 47 8.09 15.81 -2.36
CA SER A 47 8.90 16.98 -2.67
C SER A 47 9.39 17.66 -1.39
N GLU A 48 10.46 18.45 -1.49
CA GLU A 48 10.95 19.29 -0.40
C GLU A 48 9.84 20.25 0.09
N GLY A 49 9.67 20.33 1.41
CA GLY A 49 8.62 21.14 2.05
C GLY A 49 7.22 20.54 2.00
N GLU A 50 7.00 19.41 1.30
CA GLU A 50 5.70 18.78 1.24
C GLU A 50 5.30 18.17 2.59
N LYS A 51 4.00 18.26 2.93
CA LYS A 51 3.42 17.59 4.09
C LYS A 51 2.57 16.43 3.63
N VAL A 52 2.85 15.22 4.14
CA VAL A 52 2.16 14.00 3.78
C VAL A 52 1.51 13.32 4.98
N LYS A 53 0.51 12.49 4.73
CA LYS A 53 -0.16 11.67 5.72
C LYS A 53 0.26 10.21 5.53
N ILE A 54 0.49 9.50 6.63
CA ILE A 54 0.88 8.10 6.61
C ILE A 54 -0.03 7.34 7.58
N THR A 55 -0.77 6.36 7.06
CA THR A 55 -1.52 5.41 7.89
C THR A 55 -0.70 4.13 8.02
N VAL A 56 -0.34 3.78 9.24
CA VAL A 56 0.40 2.56 9.56
C VAL A 56 -0.51 1.59 10.28
N ILE A 57 -0.67 0.40 9.71
CA ILE A 57 -1.48 -0.66 10.30
C ILE A 57 -0.54 -1.66 10.96
N ASN A 58 -0.59 -1.70 12.28
CA ASN A 58 0.31 -2.50 13.10
C ASN A 58 -0.47 -3.59 13.84
N THR A 59 -0.06 -4.85 13.67
CA THR A 59 -0.66 -5.97 14.39
C THR A 59 0.03 -6.17 15.73
N ASN A 60 -0.75 -6.18 16.79
CA ASN A 60 -0.27 -6.48 18.13
C ASN A 60 -0.04 -7.98 18.28
N ASP A 61 1.12 -8.46 17.82
CA ASP A 61 1.48 -9.87 17.88
C ASP A 61 2.09 -10.26 19.24
N PRO A 62 1.87 -11.51 19.69
CA PRO A 62 2.33 -11.97 21.01
C PRO A 62 3.85 -11.92 21.20
N ASN A 63 4.61 -11.93 20.11
CA ASN A 63 6.08 -11.90 20.15
C ASN A 63 6.65 -10.48 20.11
N GLY A 64 5.81 -9.46 19.93
CA GLY A 64 6.20 -8.07 19.85
C GLY A 64 6.99 -7.68 18.59
N ASN A 65 7.02 -8.54 17.58
CA ASN A 65 7.75 -8.28 16.32
C ASN A 65 7.15 -7.09 15.57
N GLY A 66 5.82 -6.96 15.54
CA GLY A 66 5.14 -5.83 14.92
C GLY A 66 5.63 -4.50 15.50
N LYS A 67 5.68 -4.39 16.82
CA LYS A 67 6.19 -3.19 17.50
C LYS A 67 7.67 -2.91 17.21
N LYS A 68 8.50 -3.94 17.22
CA LYS A 68 9.93 -3.82 16.85
C LYS A 68 10.11 -3.33 15.42
N ASN A 69 9.36 -3.92 14.49
CA ASN A 69 9.43 -3.58 13.08
C ASN A 69 8.87 -2.18 12.80
N TYR A 70 7.87 -1.76 13.55
CA TYR A 70 7.37 -0.39 13.51
C TYR A 70 8.43 0.63 13.91
N GLN A 71 9.22 0.37 14.96
CA GLN A 71 10.33 1.26 15.34
C GLN A 71 11.39 1.33 14.24
N LYS A 72 11.67 0.21 13.57
CA LYS A 72 12.57 0.19 12.41
C LYS A 72 12.02 1.01 11.24
N PHE A 73 10.72 0.88 10.96
CA PHE A 73 10.02 1.68 9.95
C PHE A 73 10.16 3.18 10.24
N LEU A 74 9.89 3.62 11.47
CA LEU A 74 10.01 5.02 11.86
C LEU A 74 11.43 5.55 11.66
N SER A 75 12.45 4.76 11.98
CA SER A 75 13.85 5.15 11.77
C SER A 75 14.18 5.35 10.29
N GLN A 76 13.75 4.42 9.43
CA GLN A 76 14.00 4.53 7.99
C GLN A 76 13.16 5.65 7.36
N LEU A 77 11.92 5.85 7.81
CA LEU A 77 11.05 6.94 7.37
C LEU A 77 11.67 8.30 7.71
N GLU A 78 12.18 8.48 8.94
CA GLU A 78 12.81 9.72 9.35
C GLU A 78 14.06 10.03 8.51
N GLU A 79 14.84 9.01 8.20
CA GLU A 79 16.01 9.15 7.31
C GLU A 79 15.57 9.61 5.91
N ARG A 80 14.57 8.98 5.30
CA ARG A 80 14.06 9.37 3.98
C ARG A 80 13.44 10.75 3.98
N ALA A 81 12.65 11.08 5.00
CA ALA A 81 12.06 12.40 5.16
C ALA A 81 13.13 13.51 5.22
N LYS A 82 14.22 13.28 5.93
CA LYS A 82 15.36 14.23 5.99
C LYS A 82 16.08 14.38 4.65
N ILE A 83 16.29 13.27 3.91
CA ILE A 83 16.99 13.29 2.62
C ILE A 83 16.16 14.02 1.56
N VAL A 84 14.85 13.73 1.49
CA VAL A 84 13.94 14.33 0.49
C VAL A 84 13.43 15.71 0.91
N GLY A 85 13.36 15.97 2.22
CA GLY A 85 12.93 17.26 2.76
C GLY A 85 11.42 17.36 2.99
N PHE A 86 10.67 16.25 3.07
CA PHE A 86 9.25 16.28 3.38
C PHE A 86 8.97 16.14 4.88
N SER A 87 7.79 16.58 5.31
CA SER A 87 7.25 16.36 6.67
C SER A 87 6.05 15.42 6.63
N TYR A 88 5.78 14.74 7.74
CA TYR A 88 4.71 13.75 7.77
C TYR A 88 3.90 13.77 9.06
N GLN A 89 2.65 13.30 8.96
CA GLN A 89 1.81 12.96 10.09
C GLN A 89 1.48 11.48 10.04
N ILE A 90 1.60 10.78 11.18
CA ILE A 90 1.27 9.36 11.26
C ILE A 90 -0.06 9.18 11.95
N LYS A 91 -0.90 8.33 11.38
CA LYS A 91 -2.08 7.74 11.98
C LYS A 91 -1.81 6.24 12.19
N ASP A 92 -1.75 5.82 13.43
CA ASP A 92 -1.59 4.41 13.78
C ASP A 92 -2.96 3.75 13.90
N ILE A 93 -3.07 2.56 13.29
CA ILE A 93 -4.18 1.63 13.47
C ILE A 93 -3.61 0.36 14.10
N GLU A 94 -3.99 0.09 15.34
CA GLU A 94 -3.62 -1.15 16.02
C GLU A 94 -4.66 -2.23 15.73
N VAL A 95 -4.20 -3.39 15.28
CA VAL A 95 -5.03 -4.56 14.98
C VAL A 95 -4.63 -5.70 15.91
N GLU A 96 -5.61 -6.40 16.46
CA GLU A 96 -5.35 -7.59 17.26
C GLU A 96 -4.84 -8.75 16.39
N PHE A 97 -4.02 -9.61 16.98
CA PHE A 97 -3.41 -10.75 16.27
C PHE A 97 -4.44 -11.79 15.80
N GLU A 98 -5.50 -11.98 16.57
CA GLU A 98 -6.55 -12.93 16.22
C GLU A 98 -7.42 -12.40 15.08
N GLU A 99 -7.58 -13.19 14.02
CA GLU A 99 -8.38 -12.83 12.86
C GLU A 99 -9.78 -13.46 12.91
N ASN A 100 -10.78 -12.61 12.76
CA ASN A 100 -12.16 -13.02 12.49
C ASN A 100 -12.87 -11.93 11.68
N SER A 101 -14.06 -12.24 11.17
CA SER A 101 -14.81 -11.30 10.32
C SER A 101 -15.10 -9.95 10.99
N ALA A 102 -15.39 -9.95 12.29
CA ALA A 102 -15.69 -8.69 13.00
C ALA A 102 -14.46 -7.78 13.07
N LYS A 103 -13.27 -8.34 13.30
CA LYS A 103 -12.01 -7.59 13.32
C LYS A 103 -11.62 -7.07 11.95
N GLN A 104 -11.90 -7.84 10.89
CA GLN A 104 -11.68 -7.39 9.51
C GLN A 104 -12.62 -6.23 9.14
N MET A 105 -13.89 -6.29 9.55
CA MET A 105 -14.82 -5.18 9.38
C MET A 105 -14.39 -3.95 10.17
N LYS A 106 -13.91 -4.14 11.41
CA LYS A 106 -13.36 -3.05 12.22
C LYS A 106 -12.13 -2.42 11.54
N LEU A 107 -11.21 -3.23 11.01
CA LEU A 107 -10.06 -2.72 10.26
C LEU A 107 -10.50 -1.91 9.03
N PHE A 108 -11.52 -2.37 8.30
CA PHE A 108 -12.09 -1.62 7.19
C PHE A 108 -12.60 -0.24 7.66
N GLU A 109 -13.41 -0.19 8.73
CA GLU A 109 -13.91 1.05 9.32
C GLU A 109 -12.75 1.97 9.73
N ASP A 110 -11.76 1.45 10.44
CA ASP A 110 -10.61 2.24 10.90
C ASP A 110 -9.78 2.82 9.74
N ILE A 111 -9.66 2.09 8.62
CA ILE A 111 -8.97 2.60 7.42
C ILE A 111 -9.79 3.69 6.76
N ILE A 112 -11.10 3.50 6.53
CA ILE A 112 -11.93 4.51 5.85
C ILE A 112 -12.02 5.80 6.66
N ASP A 113 -11.94 5.74 7.98
CA ASP A 113 -11.91 6.92 8.87
C ASP A 113 -10.61 7.74 8.73
N THR A 114 -9.60 7.22 8.02
CA THR A 114 -8.37 7.97 7.75
C THR A 114 -8.44 8.79 6.45
N PHE A 115 -9.41 8.54 5.59
CA PHE A 115 -9.48 9.23 4.31
C PHE A 115 -10.06 10.64 4.43
N GLU A 116 -9.52 11.53 3.63
CA GLU A 116 -9.96 12.91 3.53
C GLU A 116 -10.21 13.29 2.06
N GLU A 117 -11.03 14.33 1.84
CA GLU A 117 -11.21 14.88 0.50
C GLU A 117 -9.87 15.36 -0.08
N ASN A 118 -9.69 15.14 -1.38
CA ASN A 118 -8.48 15.49 -2.13
C ASN A 118 -7.22 14.66 -1.73
N ASP A 119 -7.39 13.49 -1.14
CA ASP A 119 -6.28 12.57 -0.90
C ASP A 119 -5.81 11.92 -2.21
N VAL A 120 -4.49 11.89 -2.40
CA VAL A 120 -3.80 11.11 -3.43
C VAL A 120 -3.19 9.91 -2.73
N ILE A 121 -3.81 8.74 -2.91
CA ILE A 121 -3.50 7.57 -2.08
C ILE A 121 -2.46 6.68 -2.74
N ILE A 122 -1.42 6.34 -1.96
CA ILE A 122 -0.40 5.34 -2.32
C ILE A 122 -0.44 4.24 -1.26
N GLY A 123 -0.85 3.04 -1.65
CA GLY A 123 -0.98 1.89 -0.77
C GLY A 123 0.13 0.87 -0.97
N ASP A 124 0.47 0.14 0.09
CA ASP A 124 1.42 -0.96 0.07
C ASP A 124 0.76 -2.23 0.61
N ILE A 125 0.74 -3.29 -0.21
CA ILE A 125 0.17 -4.60 0.12
C ILE A 125 1.24 -5.67 0.36
N THR A 126 2.48 -5.26 0.58
CA THR A 126 3.62 -6.18 0.81
C THR A 126 3.44 -7.00 2.08
N TYR A 127 3.01 -6.35 3.14
CA TYR A 127 2.87 -6.94 4.46
C TYR A 127 1.39 -7.01 4.89
N GLY A 128 1.19 -7.54 6.07
CA GLY A 128 -0.13 -7.81 6.62
C GLY A 128 -0.48 -9.30 6.57
N ASN A 129 -1.52 -9.67 7.29
CA ASN A 129 -2.10 -11.00 7.24
C ASN A 129 -2.85 -11.19 5.91
N LYS A 130 -3.06 -12.43 5.47
CA LYS A 130 -3.66 -12.71 4.15
C LYS A 130 -4.95 -11.95 3.81
N PRO A 131 -5.91 -11.73 4.74
CA PRO A 131 -7.10 -10.93 4.47
C PRO A 131 -6.84 -9.41 4.40
N SER A 132 -5.78 -8.91 5.04
CA SER A 132 -5.53 -7.46 5.19
C SER A 132 -5.41 -6.72 3.84
N PRO A 133 -4.69 -7.24 2.82
CA PRO A 133 -4.69 -6.62 1.49
C PRO A 133 -6.08 -6.52 0.85
N ILE A 134 -6.96 -7.50 1.10
CA ILE A 134 -8.34 -7.48 0.58
C ILE A 134 -9.13 -6.36 1.27
N VAL A 135 -9.00 -6.23 2.60
CA VAL A 135 -9.63 -5.15 3.36
C VAL A 135 -9.16 -3.79 2.87
N LEU A 136 -7.85 -3.64 2.64
CA LEU A 136 -7.30 -2.40 2.08
C LEU A 136 -7.88 -2.10 0.70
N LEU A 137 -7.93 -3.07 -0.22
CA LEU A 137 -8.53 -2.87 -1.55
C LEU A 137 -9.99 -2.44 -1.48
N MET A 138 -10.76 -2.97 -0.52
CA MET A 138 -12.15 -2.55 -0.29
C MET A 138 -12.22 -1.11 0.24
N ALA A 139 -11.35 -0.74 1.19
CA ALA A 139 -11.28 0.61 1.73
C ALA A 139 -10.84 1.63 0.65
N LEU A 140 -9.86 1.28 -0.18
CA LEU A 140 -9.44 2.09 -1.33
C LEU A 140 -10.58 2.27 -2.34
N SER A 141 -11.39 1.23 -2.57
CA SER A 141 -12.57 1.31 -3.43
C SER A 141 -13.65 2.23 -2.85
N TYR A 142 -13.76 2.29 -1.52
CA TYR A 142 -14.61 3.27 -0.85
C TYR A 142 -14.08 4.70 -1.07
N ALA A 143 -12.79 4.93 -0.85
CA ALA A 143 -12.18 6.24 -1.03
C ALA A 143 -12.36 6.78 -2.47
N ASP A 144 -12.04 5.97 -3.49
CA ASP A 144 -12.16 6.31 -4.92
C ASP A 144 -13.61 6.67 -5.34
N ARG A 145 -14.61 6.14 -4.63
CA ARG A 145 -16.03 6.34 -4.99
C ARG A 145 -16.73 7.40 -4.18
N PHE A 146 -16.39 7.55 -2.90
CA PHE A 146 -17.19 8.32 -1.95
C PHE A 146 -16.43 9.52 -1.35
N CYS A 147 -15.10 9.55 -1.41
CA CYS A 147 -14.34 10.70 -0.98
C CYS A 147 -14.11 11.64 -2.18
N LYS A 148 -14.53 12.89 -2.03
CA LYS A 148 -14.48 13.88 -3.11
C LYS A 148 -13.04 14.17 -3.55
N ASN A 149 -12.79 14.10 -4.87
CA ASN A 149 -11.48 14.33 -5.50
C ASN A 149 -10.36 13.43 -4.95
N THR A 150 -10.70 12.31 -4.34
CA THR A 150 -9.76 11.34 -3.81
C THR A 150 -9.58 10.22 -4.84
N PHE A 151 -8.36 9.75 -5.03
CA PHE A 151 -8.07 8.65 -5.96
C PHE A 151 -6.86 7.85 -5.53
N VAL A 152 -6.80 6.61 -5.98
CA VAL A 152 -5.66 5.71 -5.77
C VAL A 152 -4.65 5.96 -6.89
N ASP A 153 -3.53 6.57 -6.54
CA ASP A 153 -2.46 6.91 -7.47
C ASP A 153 -1.51 5.74 -7.73
N MET A 154 -1.23 4.97 -6.67
CA MET A 154 -0.36 3.80 -6.76
C MET A 154 -0.70 2.75 -5.71
N LEU A 155 -0.57 1.49 -6.09
CA LEU A 155 -0.61 0.35 -5.18
C LEU A 155 0.63 -0.50 -5.42
N VAL A 156 1.49 -0.64 -4.41
CA VAL A 156 2.76 -1.35 -4.56
C VAL A 156 2.74 -2.70 -3.84
N TYR A 157 3.53 -3.62 -4.38
CA TYR A 157 3.80 -4.91 -3.79
C TYR A 157 5.30 -5.20 -3.88
N GLY A 158 5.94 -5.38 -2.72
CA GLY A 158 7.29 -5.89 -2.61
C GLY A 158 7.29 -7.40 -2.44
N GLY A 159 8.08 -8.10 -3.21
CA GLY A 159 8.18 -9.54 -3.16
C GLY A 159 9.60 -10.06 -3.10
N VAL A 160 9.72 -11.35 -2.74
CA VAL A 160 10.97 -12.08 -2.76
C VAL A 160 10.78 -13.31 -3.64
N SER A 161 11.56 -13.40 -4.69
CA SER A 161 11.63 -14.59 -5.54
C SER A 161 12.70 -15.52 -5.00
N HIS A 162 12.30 -16.73 -4.64
CA HIS A 162 13.21 -17.78 -4.16
C HIS A 162 13.73 -18.59 -5.35
N GLY A 163 15.02 -18.51 -5.60
CA GLY A 163 15.76 -19.25 -6.62
C GLY A 163 17.16 -19.58 -6.10
N GLU A 164 18.12 -19.87 -6.98
CA GLU A 164 19.52 -20.02 -6.59
C GLU A 164 20.10 -18.76 -5.93
N VAL A 165 19.56 -17.57 -6.32
CA VAL A 165 19.82 -16.28 -5.70
C VAL A 165 18.50 -15.67 -5.30
N GLU A 166 18.40 -15.19 -4.06
CA GLU A 166 17.24 -14.44 -3.57
C GLU A 166 17.18 -13.10 -4.30
N ASN A 167 16.12 -12.88 -5.06
CA ASN A 167 15.86 -11.60 -5.73
C ASN A 167 14.66 -10.92 -5.09
N CYS A 168 14.87 -9.70 -4.60
CA CYS A 168 13.82 -8.85 -4.11
C CYS A 168 13.33 -7.93 -5.23
N PHE A 169 12.04 -7.74 -5.34
CA PHE A 169 11.44 -6.89 -6.36
C PHE A 169 10.32 -6.02 -5.79
N ILE A 170 10.06 -4.91 -6.45
CA ILE A 170 8.91 -4.06 -6.23
C ILE A 170 8.13 -3.95 -7.54
N SER A 171 6.80 -4.04 -7.43
CA SER A 171 5.88 -4.01 -8.57
C SER A 171 4.77 -3.00 -8.30
N ASP A 172 4.33 -2.31 -9.36
CA ASP A 172 3.13 -1.49 -9.39
C ASP A 172 1.92 -2.36 -9.75
N VAL A 173 1.09 -2.66 -8.77
CA VAL A 173 -0.12 -3.48 -8.94
C VAL A 173 -1.40 -2.64 -9.02
N THR A 174 -1.30 -1.35 -9.26
CA THR A 174 -2.43 -0.41 -9.38
C THR A 174 -3.43 -0.84 -10.45
N SER A 175 -2.95 -1.46 -11.52
CA SER A 175 -3.81 -2.00 -12.59
C SER A 175 -4.83 -3.03 -12.08
N LEU A 176 -4.48 -3.83 -11.04
CA LEU A 176 -5.41 -4.80 -10.45
C LEU A 176 -6.55 -4.09 -9.70
N PHE A 177 -6.24 -3.01 -9.01
CA PHE A 177 -7.25 -2.17 -8.35
C PHE A 177 -8.24 -1.59 -9.36
N TYR A 178 -7.74 -0.98 -10.44
CA TYR A 178 -8.59 -0.39 -11.47
C TYR A 178 -9.37 -1.45 -12.27
N MET A 179 -8.79 -2.63 -12.47
CA MET A 179 -9.51 -3.74 -13.10
C MET A 179 -10.74 -4.15 -12.29
N ASN A 180 -10.61 -4.25 -10.97
CA ASN A 180 -11.76 -4.52 -10.10
C ASN A 180 -12.82 -3.40 -10.19
N SER A 181 -12.38 -2.14 -10.24
CA SER A 181 -13.27 -0.99 -10.43
C SER A 181 -14.02 -1.05 -11.76
N ILE A 182 -13.33 -1.40 -12.86
CA ILE A 182 -13.92 -1.58 -14.19
C ILE A 182 -14.97 -2.70 -14.19
N ILE A 183 -14.64 -3.87 -13.62
CA ILE A 183 -15.57 -5.01 -13.54
C ILE A 183 -16.85 -4.61 -12.80
N ASN A 184 -16.71 -3.91 -11.67
CA ASN A 184 -17.85 -3.44 -10.91
C ASN A 184 -18.73 -2.44 -11.69
N ARG A 185 -18.12 -1.53 -12.47
CA ARG A 185 -18.87 -0.59 -13.32
C ARG A 185 -19.57 -1.28 -14.47
N LEU A 186 -18.93 -2.26 -15.11
CA LEU A 186 -19.53 -3.03 -16.21
C LEU A 186 -20.77 -3.80 -15.78
N SER A 187 -20.86 -4.25 -14.53
CA SER A 187 -22.05 -4.94 -14.02
C SER A 187 -23.32 -4.06 -14.07
N PHE A 188 -23.17 -2.75 -13.97
CA PHE A 188 -24.27 -1.79 -14.08
C PHE A 188 -24.59 -1.38 -15.53
N MET A 189 -23.66 -1.61 -16.47
CA MET A 189 -23.82 -1.25 -17.88
C MET A 189 -24.47 -2.36 -18.70
N GLU A 190 -24.62 -3.55 -18.15
CA GLU A 190 -25.21 -4.74 -18.76
C GLU A 190 -24.77 -4.96 -20.22
N PRO A 191 -23.45 -5.00 -20.52
CA PRO A 191 -22.98 -5.15 -21.89
C PRO A 191 -23.40 -6.49 -22.45
N SER A 192 -23.80 -6.53 -23.73
CA SER A 192 -24.23 -7.76 -24.42
C SER A 192 -23.14 -8.84 -24.48
N ASP A 193 -21.86 -8.45 -24.46
CA ASP A 193 -20.70 -9.35 -24.37
C ASP A 193 -19.68 -8.79 -23.38
N PRO A 194 -19.83 -9.10 -22.05
CA PRO A 194 -18.92 -8.63 -21.02
C PRO A 194 -17.47 -9.09 -21.23
N LEU A 195 -17.27 -10.33 -21.67
CA LEU A 195 -15.94 -10.89 -21.86
C LEU A 195 -15.16 -10.16 -22.96
N SER A 196 -15.79 -9.93 -24.11
CA SER A 196 -15.18 -9.17 -25.20
C SER A 196 -14.88 -7.73 -24.80
N THR A 197 -15.79 -7.11 -24.04
CA THR A 197 -15.63 -5.75 -23.54
C THR A 197 -14.40 -5.63 -22.62
N ILE A 198 -14.26 -6.52 -21.62
CA ILE A 198 -13.09 -6.53 -20.73
C ILE A 198 -11.79 -6.80 -21.51
N LYS A 199 -11.78 -7.79 -22.40
CA LYS A 199 -10.59 -8.11 -23.21
C LYS A 199 -10.12 -6.92 -24.08
N LYS A 200 -11.03 -6.10 -24.57
CA LYS A 200 -10.69 -4.87 -25.32
C LYS A 200 -10.11 -3.79 -24.42
N MET A 201 -10.56 -3.69 -23.16
CA MET A 201 -10.04 -2.72 -22.18
C MET A 201 -8.63 -3.07 -21.71
N ILE A 202 -8.34 -4.36 -21.50
CA ILE A 202 -7.01 -4.83 -21.05
C ILE A 202 -5.94 -4.70 -22.14
N LYS A 203 -6.31 -4.78 -23.41
CA LYS A 203 -5.35 -4.75 -24.54
C LYS A 203 -4.92 -3.33 -24.97
N ARG A 204 -5.42 -2.31 -24.28
CA ARG A 204 -5.03 -0.90 -24.50
C ARG A 204 -3.95 -0.49 -23.54
#